data_06511f79463ac1c8090ff9b2a1b834c6
#
_entry.id   06511f79463ac1c8090ff9b2a1b834c6
#
_cell.length_a   1.000
_cell.length_b   1.000
_cell.length_c   1.000
_cell.angle_alpha   90.00
_cell.angle_beta   90.00
_cell.angle_gamma   90.00
#
_symmetry.space_group_name_H-M   'P 1'
#
loop_
_entity.id
_entity.type
_entity.pdbx_description
1 polymer ?
#
loop_
_entity_poly.entity_id
_entity_poly.type
_entity_poly.pdbx_seq_one_letter_code
_entity_poly.pdbx_strand_id
1 'polypeptide(L)'
;MLIPRSIGVLVRSTSKVLQSVRTNSEKKPSKFNDLNSLCSQESTSSDGSLLAVPYKDFDVLISDIDEKELDEIGAANHIENLSIGSFSSTPFPVLGRVHGRNLRLMAPLVCQNVEAGNSKIFNVWFLVYCGSPYTCLTVKSLEKLVGHGFSHHLHNIAIQDPERYIECHISKAHFANVNILGMDAIQQLELSIDFNWKVSKNTFYLVRK
;
A
#
# COMPACT_ATOMS: atom_id res chain seq x y z
N MET A 1 6.75 16.50 60.76
CA MET A 1 6.66 15.23 60.04
C MET A 1 5.17 14.94 59.84
N LEU A 2 4.59 15.37 58.74
CA LEU A 2 3.14 15.34 58.49
C LEU A 2 2.91 14.71 57.13
N ILE A 3 2.15 13.63 57.12
CA ILE A 3 1.74 12.84 55.95
C ILE A 3 0.42 13.41 55.44
N PRO A 4 0.27 13.76 54.13
CA PRO A 4 -1.04 14.11 53.60
C PRO A 4 -1.80 12.90 53.09
N ARG A 5 -3.10 12.92 53.38
CA ARG A 5 -4.14 11.92 53.11
C ARG A 5 -4.53 11.94 51.62
N SER A 6 -4.72 10.76 51.06
CA SER A 6 -5.33 10.50 49.75
C SER A 6 -6.82 10.86 49.76
N ILE A 7 -7.29 11.57 48.76
CA ILE A 7 -8.72 11.78 48.48
C ILE A 7 -9.10 10.84 47.35
N GLY A 8 -9.92 9.84 47.68
CA GLY A 8 -10.52 8.96 46.64
C GLY A 8 -11.72 9.62 45.98
N VAL A 9 -11.73 9.70 44.69
CA VAL A 9 -12.88 10.14 43.89
C VAL A 9 -13.65 8.90 43.44
N LEU A 10 -14.88 8.81 43.94
CA LEU A 10 -15.86 7.78 43.64
C LEU A 10 -16.61 8.15 42.35
N VAL A 11 -16.38 7.48 41.24
CA VAL A 11 -17.14 7.66 40.00
C VAL A 11 -18.30 6.65 39.98
N ARG A 12 -19.52 7.14 40.11
CA ARG A 12 -20.76 6.34 39.96
C ARG A 12 -21.10 6.16 38.49
N SER A 13 -21.11 4.92 38.03
CA SER A 13 -21.66 4.47 36.78
C SER A 13 -23.19 4.45 36.84
N THR A 14 -23.89 5.17 36.00
CA THR A 14 -25.31 5.07 35.76
C THR A 14 -25.57 4.42 34.42
N SER A 15 -25.94 3.13 34.46
CA SER A 15 -26.49 2.39 33.33
C SER A 15 -27.90 2.87 33.01
N LYS A 16 -28.16 3.41 31.84
CA LYS A 16 -29.51 3.58 31.30
C LYS A 16 -29.77 2.50 30.26
N VAL A 17 -30.66 1.60 30.65
CA VAL A 17 -31.33 0.63 29.77
C VAL A 17 -32.29 1.42 28.87
N LEU A 18 -32.11 1.35 27.58
CA LEU A 18 -33.11 1.79 26.58
C LEU A 18 -33.76 0.56 25.95
N GLN A 19 -35.05 0.40 26.28
CA GLN A 19 -35.93 -0.60 25.70
C GLN A 19 -36.21 -0.32 24.23
N SER A 20 -36.26 -1.41 23.46
CA SER A 20 -36.58 -1.46 22.04
C SER A 20 -38.03 -1.10 21.79
N VAL A 21 -38.27 -0.23 20.86
CA VAL A 21 -39.56 -0.09 20.17
C VAL A 21 -39.41 -0.73 18.79
N ARG A 22 -40.07 -1.88 18.60
CA ARG A 22 -40.29 -2.48 17.28
C ARG A 22 -41.40 -1.71 16.57
N THR A 23 -41.07 -1.07 15.45
CA THR A 23 -42.06 -0.69 14.46
C THR A 23 -41.77 -1.45 13.17
N ASN A 24 -42.66 -2.39 12.83
CA ASN A 24 -42.75 -3.00 11.52
C ASN A 24 -43.14 -1.92 10.50
N SER A 25 -42.28 -1.66 9.53
CA SER A 25 -42.69 -1.02 8.29
C SER A 25 -42.18 -1.86 7.13
N GLU A 26 -43.11 -2.56 6.49
CA GLU A 26 -42.90 -3.21 5.19
C GLU A 26 -42.41 -2.16 4.18
N LYS A 27 -41.20 -2.27 3.69
CA LYS A 27 -40.72 -1.55 2.51
C LYS A 27 -40.66 -2.50 1.33
N LYS A 28 -41.46 -2.16 0.32
CA LYS A 28 -41.43 -2.71 -1.03
C LYS A 28 -40.00 -2.75 -1.59
N PRO A 29 -39.63 -3.76 -2.40
CA PRO A 29 -38.32 -3.80 -3.07
C PRO A 29 -38.27 -2.67 -4.10
N SER A 30 -37.34 -1.74 -3.91
CA SER A 30 -37.01 -0.72 -4.89
C SER A 30 -36.26 -1.35 -6.05
N LYS A 31 -36.70 -1.02 -7.25
CA LYS A 31 -36.10 -1.40 -8.53
C LYS A 31 -34.64 -0.93 -8.63
N PHE A 32 -33.73 -1.87 -8.46
CA PHE A 32 -32.30 -1.65 -8.67
C PHE A 32 -31.84 -2.17 -10.06
N ASN A 33 -32.79 -2.29 -11.02
CA ASN A 33 -32.50 -2.91 -12.33
C ASN A 33 -32.25 -1.93 -13.47
N ASP A 34 -32.18 -0.63 -13.23
CA ASP A 34 -32.08 0.34 -14.35
C ASP A 34 -30.67 0.96 -14.56
N LEU A 35 -29.64 0.52 -13.80
CA LEU A 35 -28.28 1.01 -14.02
C LEU A 35 -27.48 0.29 -15.12
N ASN A 36 -27.99 -0.86 -15.59
CA ASN A 36 -27.31 -1.62 -16.66
C ASN A 36 -27.63 -1.15 -18.09
N SER A 37 -28.57 -0.23 -18.28
CA SER A 37 -28.97 0.23 -19.62
C SER A 37 -28.24 1.50 -20.10
N LEU A 38 -27.42 2.13 -19.24
CA LEU A 38 -26.74 3.40 -19.59
C LEU A 38 -25.27 3.22 -20.04
N CYS A 39 -24.75 1.99 -20.04
CA CYS A 39 -23.33 1.74 -20.36
C CYS A 39 -23.10 1.05 -21.72
N SER A 40 -24.10 1.06 -22.62
CA SER A 40 -24.00 0.41 -23.95
C SER A 40 -23.92 1.42 -25.10
N GLN A 41 -23.19 2.52 -24.96
CA GLN A 41 -22.82 3.34 -26.09
C GLN A 41 -21.33 3.21 -26.33
N GLU A 42 -20.95 2.35 -27.29
CA GLU A 42 -19.65 2.39 -27.94
C GLU A 42 -19.51 3.72 -28.67
N SER A 43 -18.89 4.70 -28.03
CA SER A 43 -18.47 5.91 -28.69
C SER A 43 -17.04 5.71 -29.23
N THR A 44 -16.94 5.42 -30.52
CA THR A 44 -15.70 5.55 -31.26
C THR A 44 -15.38 7.04 -31.43
N SER A 45 -14.60 7.60 -30.53
CA SER A 45 -14.01 8.91 -30.70
C SER A 45 -12.56 8.77 -31.17
N SER A 46 -12.26 9.33 -32.34
CA SER A 46 -10.94 9.39 -32.98
C SER A 46 -10.02 10.45 -32.36
N ASP A 47 -10.21 10.78 -31.12
CA ASP A 47 -9.34 11.71 -30.40
C ASP A 47 -8.48 10.92 -29.42
N GLY A 48 -7.15 11.13 -29.41
CA GLY A 48 -6.14 10.39 -28.63
C GLY A 48 -6.25 10.53 -27.12
N SER A 49 -7.47 10.68 -26.59
CA SER A 49 -7.75 10.59 -25.18
C SER A 49 -7.59 9.14 -24.73
N LEU A 50 -6.80 8.89 -23.72
CA LEU A 50 -6.72 7.61 -22.99
C LEU A 50 -8.16 7.14 -22.73
N LEU A 51 -8.62 6.13 -23.49
CA LEU A 51 -9.94 5.55 -23.31
C LEU A 51 -10.04 5.06 -21.85
N ALA A 52 -11.02 5.57 -21.14
CA ALA A 52 -11.28 5.12 -19.77
C ALA A 52 -11.46 3.60 -19.77
N VAL A 53 -10.75 2.92 -18.88
CA VAL A 53 -10.89 1.45 -18.71
C VAL A 53 -12.33 1.17 -18.30
N PRO A 54 -13.08 0.30 -19.00
CA PRO A 54 -14.41 -0.07 -18.57
C PRO A 54 -14.39 -0.63 -17.15
N TYR A 55 -15.41 -0.33 -16.34
CA TYR A 55 -15.45 -0.75 -14.93
C TYR A 55 -15.28 -2.27 -14.72
N LYS A 56 -15.76 -3.08 -15.68
CA LYS A 56 -15.61 -4.55 -15.69
C LYS A 56 -14.17 -5.03 -15.88
N ASP A 57 -13.30 -4.15 -16.39
CA ASP A 57 -11.90 -4.43 -16.65
C ASP A 57 -11.01 -3.81 -15.57
N PHE A 58 -11.58 -3.23 -14.50
CA PHE A 58 -10.81 -2.74 -13.36
C PHE A 58 -10.20 -3.93 -12.60
N ASP A 59 -8.89 -3.96 -12.55
CA ASP A 59 -8.18 -4.97 -11.76
C ASP A 59 -8.03 -4.52 -10.31
N VAL A 60 -9.04 -4.82 -9.50
CA VAL A 60 -9.00 -4.56 -8.04
C VAL A 60 -8.20 -5.62 -7.27
N LEU A 61 -7.86 -6.74 -7.93
CA LEU A 61 -7.12 -7.85 -7.34
C LEU A 61 -5.61 -7.75 -7.57
N ILE A 62 -5.17 -6.71 -8.31
CA ILE A 62 -3.77 -6.45 -8.61
C ILE A 62 -3.10 -7.64 -9.34
N SER A 63 -3.82 -8.27 -10.25
CA SER A 63 -3.29 -9.34 -11.10
C SER A 63 -2.48 -8.81 -12.28
N ASP A 64 -2.50 -7.49 -12.48
CA ASP A 64 -1.76 -6.76 -13.52
C ASP A 64 -0.31 -6.41 -13.12
N ILE A 65 0.11 -6.76 -11.92
CA ILE A 65 1.50 -6.62 -11.47
C ILE A 65 2.04 -7.98 -11.07
N ASP A 66 3.02 -8.46 -11.78
CA ASP A 66 3.74 -9.69 -11.50
C ASP A 66 5.27 -9.46 -11.52
N GLU A 67 6.05 -10.51 -11.37
CA GLU A 67 7.51 -10.40 -11.38
C GLU A 67 8.05 -9.86 -12.70
N LYS A 68 7.43 -10.22 -13.82
CA LYS A 68 7.84 -9.76 -15.15
C LYS A 68 7.60 -8.25 -15.29
N GLU A 69 6.42 -7.78 -14.84
CA GLU A 69 6.11 -6.35 -14.79
C GLU A 69 7.09 -5.59 -13.89
N LEU A 70 7.46 -6.15 -12.72
CA LEU A 70 8.44 -5.51 -11.84
C LEU A 70 9.83 -5.40 -12.50
N ASP A 71 10.25 -6.42 -13.25
CA ASP A 71 11.51 -6.41 -14.00
C ASP A 71 11.45 -5.40 -15.17
N GLU A 72 10.33 -5.31 -15.90
CA GLU A 72 10.11 -4.35 -16.96
C GLU A 72 10.09 -2.89 -16.45
N ILE A 73 9.40 -2.64 -15.33
CA ILE A 73 9.39 -1.33 -14.65
C ILE A 73 10.82 -0.96 -14.24
N GLY A 74 11.54 -1.91 -13.66
CA GLY A 74 12.92 -1.72 -13.23
C GLY A 74 13.85 -1.36 -14.37
N ALA A 75 13.80 -2.10 -15.47
CA ALA A 75 14.61 -1.85 -16.67
C ALA A 75 14.29 -0.48 -17.29
N ALA A 76 13.01 -0.13 -17.41
CA ALA A 76 12.57 1.15 -17.96
C ALA A 76 12.99 2.37 -17.13
N ASN A 77 13.26 2.18 -15.84
CA ASN A 77 13.66 3.24 -14.91
C ASN A 77 15.12 3.15 -14.45
N HIS A 78 15.91 2.23 -15.02
CA HIS A 78 17.32 2.00 -14.65
C HIS A 78 17.54 1.66 -13.17
N ILE A 79 16.55 1.07 -12.53
CA ILE A 79 16.59 0.56 -11.16
C ILE A 79 16.01 -0.85 -11.18
N GLU A 80 16.84 -1.84 -11.45
CA GLU A 80 16.40 -3.22 -11.53
C GLU A 80 15.83 -3.70 -10.18
N ASN A 81 14.70 -4.41 -10.24
CA ASN A 81 14.10 -5.01 -9.05
C ASN A 81 15.07 -6.04 -8.44
N LEU A 82 15.22 -6.00 -7.12
CA LEU A 82 16.13 -6.85 -6.35
C LEU A 82 17.64 -6.71 -6.71
N SER A 83 18.01 -5.62 -7.38
CA SER A 83 19.43 -5.23 -7.56
C SER A 83 20.02 -4.73 -6.24
N ILE A 84 21.35 -4.70 -6.15
CA ILE A 84 22.06 -4.13 -4.99
C ILE A 84 21.73 -2.64 -4.90
N GLY A 85 21.31 -2.21 -3.72
CA GLY A 85 21.00 -0.82 -3.37
C GLY A 85 21.94 -0.27 -2.32
N SER A 86 21.72 0.99 -1.98
CA SER A 86 22.37 1.66 -0.86
C SER A 86 21.46 2.71 -0.26
N PHE A 87 21.45 2.86 1.06
CA PHE A 87 20.72 3.96 1.70
C PHE A 87 21.38 5.30 1.38
N SER A 88 20.55 6.30 1.15
CA SER A 88 20.97 7.68 0.99
C SER A 88 20.98 8.40 2.34
N SER A 89 21.87 9.37 2.52
CA SER A 89 21.84 10.29 3.67
C SER A 89 20.56 11.12 3.71
N THR A 90 19.91 11.28 2.57
CA THR A 90 18.58 11.91 2.42
C THR A 90 17.61 10.86 1.88
N PRO A 91 16.91 10.11 2.72
CA PRO A 91 16.09 8.99 2.28
C PRO A 91 14.91 9.40 1.40
N PHE A 92 14.41 10.62 1.52
CA PHE A 92 13.30 11.16 0.74
C PHE A 92 13.66 12.55 0.16
N PRO A 93 13.04 12.99 -0.96
CA PRO A 93 11.95 12.35 -1.70
C PRO A 93 12.39 11.17 -2.58
N VAL A 94 11.49 10.21 -2.81
CA VAL A 94 11.67 9.12 -3.77
C VAL A 94 10.75 9.33 -4.96
N LEU A 95 11.30 9.24 -6.17
CA LEU A 95 10.55 9.35 -7.42
C LEU A 95 9.84 8.02 -7.71
N GLY A 96 8.51 8.04 -7.77
CA GLY A 96 7.67 6.93 -8.20
C GLY A 96 7.13 7.12 -9.62
N ARG A 97 6.52 6.06 -10.15
CA ARG A 97 5.93 6.00 -11.48
C ARG A 97 4.47 5.59 -11.41
N VAL A 98 3.63 6.23 -12.21
CA VAL A 98 2.27 5.77 -12.47
C VAL A 98 2.35 4.78 -13.62
N HIS A 99 2.04 3.51 -13.34
CA HIS A 99 2.26 2.39 -14.24
C HIS A 99 0.96 1.76 -14.72
N GLY A 100 0.95 1.36 -15.99
CA GLY A 100 -0.11 0.59 -16.61
C GLY A 100 -1.46 1.31 -16.73
N ARG A 101 -2.42 0.60 -17.33
CA ARG A 101 -3.79 1.11 -17.55
C ARG A 101 -4.60 1.32 -16.28
N ASN A 102 -4.25 0.61 -15.20
CA ASN A 102 -4.88 0.74 -13.88
C ASN A 102 -4.22 1.82 -13.01
N LEU A 103 -3.30 2.62 -13.59
CA LEU A 103 -2.63 3.75 -12.94
C LEU A 103 -1.98 3.38 -11.60
N ARG A 104 -1.29 2.24 -11.54
CA ARG A 104 -0.62 1.74 -10.34
C ARG A 104 0.52 2.67 -9.92
N LEU A 105 0.56 3.02 -8.64
CA LEU A 105 1.63 3.85 -8.08
C LEU A 105 2.81 2.96 -7.69
N MET A 106 3.84 2.90 -8.52
CA MET A 106 5.01 2.07 -8.32
C MET A 106 6.21 2.91 -7.87
N ALA A 107 6.86 2.52 -6.77
CA ALA A 107 8.03 3.21 -6.24
C ALA A 107 9.17 2.24 -5.93
N PRO A 108 10.42 2.53 -6.36
CA PRO A 108 11.60 1.78 -5.94
C PRO A 108 12.05 2.27 -4.58
N LEU A 109 12.12 1.36 -3.60
CA LEU A 109 12.60 1.67 -2.26
C LEU A 109 13.75 0.74 -1.91
N VAL A 110 14.69 1.25 -1.15
CA VAL A 110 15.84 0.50 -0.67
C VAL A 110 15.45 -0.28 0.58
N CYS A 111 15.73 -1.58 0.60
CA CYS A 111 15.33 -2.48 1.68
C CYS A 111 16.50 -3.24 2.28
N GLN A 112 16.48 -3.43 3.60
CA GLN A 112 17.47 -4.23 4.33
C GLN A 112 16.79 -5.00 5.47
N ASN A 113 17.15 -6.26 5.63
CA ASN A 113 16.75 -7.02 6.83
C ASN A 113 17.56 -6.52 8.04
N VAL A 114 16.87 -6.05 9.08
CA VAL A 114 17.52 -5.54 10.30
C VAL A 114 17.90 -6.64 11.29
N GLU A 115 17.35 -7.84 11.15
CA GLU A 115 17.62 -8.96 12.05
C GLU A 115 18.97 -9.64 11.80
N ALA A 116 19.50 -9.46 10.60
CA ALA A 116 20.80 -10.01 10.22
C ALA A 116 21.88 -8.89 10.18
N GLY A 117 22.81 -8.92 11.11
CA GLY A 117 23.78 -7.84 11.36
C GLY A 117 24.66 -7.38 10.18
N ASN A 118 24.68 -8.08 9.04
CA ASN A 118 25.39 -7.71 7.80
C ASN A 118 24.54 -8.05 6.57
N SER A 119 23.24 -7.83 6.62
CA SER A 119 22.36 -8.10 5.48
C SER A 119 22.65 -7.14 4.33
N LYS A 120 22.58 -7.70 3.10
CA LYS A 120 22.70 -6.90 1.89
C LYS A 120 21.48 -5.98 1.74
N ILE A 121 21.71 -4.87 1.06
CA ILE A 121 20.70 -3.86 0.76
C ILE A 121 20.25 -4.06 -0.68
N PHE A 122 18.93 -4.04 -0.92
CA PHE A 122 18.37 -4.25 -2.25
C PHE A 122 17.36 -3.18 -2.61
N ASN A 123 17.30 -2.85 -3.90
CA ASN A 123 16.20 -2.07 -4.46
C ASN A 123 14.99 -2.97 -4.65
N VAL A 124 13.85 -2.58 -4.12
CA VAL A 124 12.59 -3.32 -4.22
C VAL A 124 11.51 -2.40 -4.78
N TRP A 125 10.85 -2.81 -5.84
CA TRP A 125 9.72 -2.10 -6.38
C TRP A 125 8.44 -2.42 -5.60
N PHE A 126 7.80 -1.40 -5.10
CA PHE A 126 6.56 -1.49 -4.32
C PHE A 126 5.39 -0.86 -5.07
N LEU A 127 4.25 -1.51 -4.99
CA LEU A 127 2.96 -0.86 -5.19
C LEU A 127 2.62 -0.05 -3.93
N VAL A 128 2.49 1.26 -4.05
CA VAL A 128 2.00 2.14 -2.98
C VAL A 128 0.49 1.99 -2.90
N TYR A 129 0.00 1.33 -1.85
CA TYR A 129 -1.39 0.90 -1.79
C TYR A 129 -2.04 1.19 -0.44
N CYS A 130 -2.74 2.34 -0.36
CA CYS A 130 -3.46 2.77 0.85
C CYS A 130 -4.64 1.85 1.23
N GLY A 131 -5.05 0.93 0.34
CA GLY A 131 -6.08 -0.07 0.62
C GLY A 131 -5.58 -1.26 1.44
N SER A 132 -4.27 -1.42 1.61
CA SER A 132 -3.69 -2.44 2.49
C SER A 132 -3.31 -1.82 3.84
N PRO A 133 -3.75 -2.38 4.96
CA PRO A 133 -3.29 -1.95 6.29
C PRO A 133 -1.83 -2.31 6.55
N TYR A 134 -1.31 -3.35 5.88
CA TYR A 134 0.01 -3.93 6.10
C TYR A 134 0.88 -3.86 4.87
N THR A 135 2.18 -3.69 5.11
CA THR A 135 3.24 -3.82 4.11
C THR A 135 3.57 -5.29 3.90
N CYS A 136 3.60 -5.69 2.63
CA CYS A 136 3.82 -7.08 2.27
C CYS A 136 4.96 -7.20 1.26
N LEU A 137 5.74 -8.27 1.37
CA LEU A 137 6.81 -8.61 0.44
C LEU A 137 6.54 -9.96 -0.23
N THR A 138 6.86 -10.07 -1.51
CA THR A 138 6.81 -11.35 -2.22
C THR A 138 7.78 -12.35 -1.62
N VAL A 139 7.53 -13.64 -1.82
CA VAL A 139 8.46 -14.71 -1.40
C VAL A 139 9.86 -14.46 -1.97
N LYS A 140 9.96 -14.09 -3.24
CA LYS A 140 11.24 -13.80 -3.92
C LYS A 140 11.98 -12.63 -3.27
N SER A 141 11.26 -11.56 -2.90
CA SER A 141 11.86 -10.41 -2.19
C SER A 141 12.36 -10.81 -0.80
N LEU A 142 11.58 -11.61 -0.08
CA LEU A 142 11.98 -12.11 1.24
C LEU A 142 13.17 -13.07 1.16
N GLU A 143 13.20 -13.99 0.20
CA GLU A 143 14.36 -14.86 -0.02
C GLU A 143 15.64 -14.07 -0.28
N LYS A 144 15.51 -12.96 -1.01
CA LYS A 144 16.64 -12.08 -1.29
C LYS A 144 17.13 -11.30 -0.08
N LEU A 145 16.18 -10.80 0.75
CA LEU A 145 16.48 -9.96 1.93
C LEU A 145 16.84 -10.77 3.15
N VAL A 146 16.18 -11.91 3.38
CA VAL A 146 16.30 -12.70 4.61
C VAL A 146 17.13 -13.97 4.38
N GLY A 147 17.07 -14.54 3.17
CA GLY A 147 17.71 -15.80 2.83
C GLY A 147 16.69 -16.94 2.65
N HIS A 148 17.15 -18.03 2.07
CA HIS A 148 16.30 -19.23 1.89
C HIS A 148 15.91 -19.85 3.23
N GLY A 149 14.70 -20.38 3.31
CA GLY A 149 14.20 -21.06 4.50
C GLY A 149 13.74 -20.12 5.62
N PHE A 150 13.44 -18.86 5.29
CA PHE A 150 12.84 -17.93 6.25
C PHE A 150 11.53 -18.50 6.80
N SER A 151 11.25 -18.19 8.06
CA SER A 151 9.99 -18.60 8.71
C SER A 151 8.82 -17.78 8.14
N HIS A 152 7.61 -18.33 8.25
CA HIS A 152 6.37 -17.62 7.84
C HIS A 152 5.94 -16.53 8.84
N HIS A 153 6.85 -16.05 9.67
CA HIS A 153 6.62 -14.97 10.63
C HIS A 153 6.78 -13.59 9.96
N LEU A 154 6.48 -12.57 10.72
CA LEU A 154 6.77 -11.18 10.36
C LEU A 154 8.28 -10.97 10.29
N HIS A 155 8.70 -10.12 9.36
CA HIS A 155 10.10 -9.77 9.17
C HIS A 155 10.30 -8.26 9.33
N ASN A 156 11.26 -7.88 10.14
CA ASN A 156 11.62 -6.48 10.34
C ASN A 156 12.55 -6.01 9.23
N ILE A 157 12.05 -5.16 8.35
CA ILE A 157 12.76 -4.65 7.19
C ILE A 157 12.88 -3.13 7.30
N ALA A 158 14.11 -2.62 7.26
CA ALA A 158 14.35 -1.20 7.05
C ALA A 158 13.99 -0.87 5.59
N ILE A 159 13.06 0.06 5.39
CA ILE A 159 12.60 0.48 4.07
C ILE A 159 12.95 1.95 3.89
N GLN A 160 13.82 2.26 2.95
CA GLN A 160 14.30 3.58 2.55
C GLN A 160 15.03 4.37 3.65
N ASP A 161 14.77 4.08 4.91
CA ASP A 161 15.38 4.70 6.08
C ASP A 161 15.98 3.61 6.99
N PRO A 162 17.29 3.52 7.17
CA PRO A 162 17.95 2.47 7.96
C PRO A 162 17.64 2.58 9.46
N GLU A 163 17.16 3.71 9.94
CA GLU A 163 16.86 3.94 11.36
C GLU A 163 15.42 3.51 11.73
N ARG A 164 14.60 3.19 10.73
CA ARG A 164 13.21 2.78 10.92
C ARG A 164 12.94 1.46 10.22
N TYR A 165 12.34 0.51 10.91
CA TYR A 165 11.95 -0.78 10.32
C TYR A 165 10.43 -0.94 10.31
N ILE A 166 9.95 -1.68 9.36
CA ILE A 166 8.54 -2.03 9.18
C ILE A 166 8.42 -3.54 9.35
N GLU A 167 7.41 -3.98 10.09
CA GLU A 167 7.03 -5.39 10.18
C GLU A 167 6.34 -5.82 8.89
N CYS A 168 7.07 -6.49 8.01
CA CYS A 168 6.58 -6.92 6.71
C CYS A 168 5.96 -8.30 6.75
N HIS A 169 4.78 -8.43 6.16
CA HIS A 169 4.09 -9.69 5.94
C HIS A 169 4.55 -10.35 4.63
N ILE A 170 4.22 -11.64 4.46
CA ILE A 170 4.38 -12.32 3.18
C ILE A 170 3.17 -11.99 2.30
N SER A 171 3.42 -11.55 1.08
CA SER A 171 2.38 -11.38 0.05
C SER A 171 1.71 -12.73 -0.25
N LYS A 172 0.38 -12.77 -0.25
CA LYS A 172 -0.42 -14.00 -0.42
C LYS A 172 -1.61 -13.77 -1.34
N ALA A 173 -2.17 -14.86 -1.84
CA ALA A 173 -3.37 -14.88 -2.68
C ALA A 173 -3.24 -13.93 -3.89
N HIS A 174 -4.12 -12.95 -4.02
CA HIS A 174 -4.14 -12.01 -5.15
C HIS A 174 -2.93 -11.06 -5.20
N PHE A 175 -2.22 -10.93 -4.08
CA PHE A 175 -1.04 -10.08 -3.98
C PHE A 175 0.28 -10.85 -4.01
N ALA A 176 0.24 -12.17 -4.26
CA ALA A 176 1.41 -13.04 -4.11
C ALA A 176 2.65 -12.59 -4.90
N ASN A 177 2.44 -11.93 -6.04
CA ASN A 177 3.49 -11.51 -6.97
C ASN A 177 3.87 -10.02 -6.89
N VAL A 178 3.34 -9.28 -5.90
CA VAL A 178 3.59 -7.84 -5.77
C VAL A 178 4.04 -7.49 -4.36
N ASN A 179 5.05 -6.60 -4.25
CA ASN A 179 5.41 -6.01 -2.97
C ASN A 179 4.48 -4.80 -2.73
N ILE A 180 3.86 -4.75 -1.55
CA ILE A 180 2.89 -3.71 -1.19
C ILE A 180 3.49 -2.82 -0.11
N LEU A 181 3.54 -1.52 -0.35
CA LEU A 181 3.77 -0.51 0.67
C LEU A 181 2.42 -0.12 1.26
N GLY A 182 2.10 -0.67 2.43
CA GLY A 182 0.82 -0.49 3.11
C GLY A 182 0.74 0.76 3.97
N MET A 183 -0.42 0.94 4.62
CA MET A 183 -0.67 2.10 5.47
C MET A 183 0.23 2.15 6.71
N ASP A 184 0.64 1.00 7.24
CA ASP A 184 1.60 0.89 8.33
C ASP A 184 2.93 1.57 7.99
N ALA A 185 3.52 1.24 6.83
CA ALA A 185 4.75 1.88 6.37
C ALA A 185 4.55 3.36 6.03
N ILE A 186 3.44 3.72 5.37
CA ILE A 186 3.12 5.12 5.04
C ILE A 186 3.03 5.96 6.31
N GLN A 187 2.38 5.45 7.36
CA GLN A 187 2.26 6.14 8.63
C GLN A 187 3.59 6.18 9.40
N GLN A 188 4.29 5.05 9.52
CA GLN A 188 5.51 4.95 10.31
C GLN A 188 6.68 5.75 9.72
N LEU A 189 6.74 5.82 8.39
CA LEU A 189 7.72 6.63 7.66
C LEU A 189 7.28 8.08 7.44
N GLU A 190 6.06 8.45 7.88
CA GLU A 190 5.47 9.80 7.75
C GLU A 190 5.38 10.26 6.28
N LEU A 191 4.93 9.34 5.39
CA LEU A 191 4.94 9.59 3.95
C LEU A 191 3.69 10.29 3.48
N SER A 192 3.90 11.11 2.45
CA SER A 192 2.84 11.69 1.61
C SER A 192 3.16 11.42 0.15
N ILE A 193 2.11 11.31 -0.66
CA ILE A 193 2.23 11.17 -2.10
C ILE A 193 2.03 12.57 -2.71
N ASP A 194 3.06 13.07 -3.39
CA ASP A 194 3.02 14.37 -4.06
C ASP A 194 3.01 14.20 -5.58
N PHE A 195 1.99 14.75 -6.22
CA PHE A 195 1.81 14.70 -7.66
C PHE A 195 2.05 16.09 -8.27
N ASN A 196 3.01 16.18 -9.17
CA ASN A 196 3.19 17.38 -9.96
C ASN A 196 2.59 17.23 -11.37
N TRP A 197 1.27 17.24 -11.45
CA TRP A 197 0.50 17.02 -12.68
C TRP A 197 0.82 18.03 -13.79
N LYS A 198 1.39 19.21 -13.46
CA LYS A 198 1.81 20.21 -14.43
C LYS A 198 3.09 19.81 -15.15
N VAL A 199 3.93 19.01 -14.52
CA VAL A 199 5.23 18.57 -15.07
C VAL A 199 5.11 17.18 -15.70
N SER A 200 4.46 16.24 -15.02
CA SER A 200 4.31 14.88 -15.50
C SER A 200 3.04 14.25 -14.98
N LYS A 201 2.32 13.54 -15.84
CA LYS A 201 1.15 12.72 -15.46
C LYS A 201 1.54 11.32 -15.02
N ASN A 202 2.78 10.90 -15.30
CA ASN A 202 3.24 9.53 -15.09
C ASN A 202 4.23 9.39 -13.94
N THR A 203 4.37 10.44 -13.12
CA THR A 203 5.29 10.44 -11.98
C THR A 203 4.65 11.03 -10.73
N PHE A 204 5.13 10.56 -9.58
CA PHE A 204 4.82 11.13 -8.27
C PHE A 204 6.06 11.07 -7.39
N TYR A 205 6.03 11.72 -6.26
CA TYR A 205 7.06 11.64 -5.25
C TYR A 205 6.49 11.11 -3.95
N LEU A 206 7.22 10.18 -3.33
CA LEU A 206 7.04 9.89 -1.90
C LEU A 206 7.88 10.91 -1.14
N VAL A 207 7.24 11.72 -0.31
CA VAL A 207 7.89 12.75 0.48
C VAL A 207 7.62 12.51 1.97
N ARG A 208 8.61 12.77 2.82
CA ARG A 208 8.43 12.80 4.28
C ARG A 208 7.97 14.18 4.68
N LYS A 209 6.96 14.28 5.55
CA LYS A 209 6.47 15.54 6.13
C LYS A 209 7.03 15.79 7.50
#